data_a870a04374f465c94457cbce10080ab9
#
_entry.id   a870a04374f465c94457cbce10080ab9
#
_cell.length_a   1.000
_cell.length_b   1.000
_cell.length_c   1.000
_cell.angle_alpha   90.00
_cell.angle_beta   90.00
_cell.angle_gamma   90.00
#
_symmetry.space_group_name_H-M   'P 1'
#
loop_
_entity.id
_entity.type
_entity.pdbx_description
1 polymer ?
#
loop_
_entity_poly.entity_id
_entity_poly.type
_entity_poly.pdbx_seq_one_letter_code
_entity_poly.pdbx_strand_id
1 'polypeptide(L)'
;MPKKLDLVITRVFDAPIEEVWKAWSDPEYVMRWWGPDFFTSPSAKMDFREGGTSLVCMRAPKNLGGRDMHSTWAYKRIVSLQSIEYIHNLADKDGNKADPITLGMPPDFPKDQRNTVTFEIVGDNKTQMTVTEYGWTEGQMMELSKMGLEQCLNKMAAIFAKSQVHFSHGRRT
;
A
#
# COMPACT_ATOMS: atom_id res chain seq x y z
N MET A 1 -26.47 -7.90 12.20
CA MET A 1 -25.74 -6.84 11.49
C MET A 1 -24.25 -7.13 11.53
N PRO A 2 -23.57 -7.14 10.39
CA PRO A 2 -22.12 -7.32 10.38
C PRO A 2 -21.43 -6.17 11.12
N LYS A 3 -20.37 -6.50 11.82
CA LYS A 3 -19.57 -5.51 12.55
C LYS A 3 -18.66 -4.73 11.63
N LYS A 4 -18.38 -3.49 11.99
CA LYS A 4 -17.30 -2.72 11.40
C LYS A 4 -16.03 -2.99 12.18
N LEU A 5 -14.95 -3.35 11.46
CA LEU A 5 -13.68 -3.71 12.04
C LEU A 5 -12.55 -2.93 11.34
N ASP A 6 -11.46 -2.77 12.07
CA ASP A 6 -10.26 -2.20 11.49
C ASP A 6 -9.29 -3.33 11.13
N LEU A 7 -8.72 -3.25 9.93
CA LEU A 7 -7.70 -4.18 9.47
C LEU A 7 -6.34 -3.60 9.85
N VAL A 8 -5.60 -4.31 10.69
CA VAL A 8 -4.31 -3.84 11.20
C VAL A 8 -3.24 -4.88 10.90
N ILE A 9 -2.18 -4.46 10.21
CA ILE A 9 -1.02 -5.31 9.93
C ILE A 9 0.24 -4.59 10.39
N THR A 10 1.03 -5.26 11.23
CA THR A 10 2.32 -4.78 11.69
C THR A 10 3.42 -5.66 11.13
N ARG A 11 4.46 -5.05 10.55
CA ARG A 11 5.64 -5.72 10.02
C ARG A 11 6.91 -5.06 10.52
N VAL A 12 7.92 -5.87 10.80
CA VAL A 12 9.28 -5.38 11.04
C VAL A 12 10.10 -5.68 9.80
N PHE A 13 10.70 -4.64 9.21
CA PHE A 13 11.58 -4.76 8.05
C PHE A 13 13.04 -4.57 8.45
N ASP A 14 13.93 -5.36 7.85
CA ASP A 14 15.38 -5.20 8.00
C ASP A 14 15.87 -4.09 7.07
N ALA A 15 15.44 -2.86 7.35
CA ALA A 15 15.77 -1.68 6.57
C ALA A 15 15.68 -0.42 7.44
N PRO A 16 16.49 0.62 7.14
CA PRO A 16 16.38 1.89 7.85
C PRO A 16 15.04 2.57 7.54
N ILE A 17 14.59 3.41 8.46
CA ILE A 17 13.27 4.05 8.38
C ILE A 17 13.11 4.90 7.11
N GLU A 18 14.20 5.50 6.61
CA GLU A 18 14.19 6.28 5.38
C GLU A 18 13.81 5.43 4.17
N GLU A 19 14.28 4.18 4.11
CA GLU A 19 13.95 3.26 3.03
C GLU A 19 12.50 2.79 3.11
N VAL A 20 12.03 2.47 4.31
CA VAL A 20 10.64 2.05 4.50
C VAL A 20 9.67 3.19 4.20
N TRP A 21 10.02 4.41 4.60
CA TRP A 21 9.27 5.62 4.24
C TRP A 21 9.23 5.83 2.72
N LYS A 22 10.38 5.66 2.08
CA LYS A 22 10.50 5.82 0.62
C LYS A 22 9.63 4.83 -0.14
N ALA A 23 9.41 3.64 0.41
CA ALA A 23 8.52 2.65 -0.19
C ALA A 23 7.09 3.19 -0.37
N TRP A 24 6.66 4.12 0.47
CA TRP A 24 5.32 4.74 0.39
C TRP A 24 5.28 6.06 -0.38
N SER A 25 6.41 6.70 -0.60
CA SER A 25 6.46 8.03 -1.19
C SER A 25 7.07 8.09 -2.58
N ASP A 26 7.93 7.14 -2.92
CA ASP A 26 8.62 7.12 -4.21
C ASP A 26 7.84 6.26 -5.21
N PRO A 27 7.47 6.80 -6.40
CA PRO A 27 6.70 6.05 -7.38
C PRO A 27 7.39 4.77 -7.87
N GLU A 28 8.71 4.76 -8.00
CA GLU A 28 9.43 3.55 -8.43
C GLU A 28 9.33 2.44 -7.39
N TYR A 29 9.33 2.79 -6.10
CA TYR A 29 9.13 1.81 -5.03
C TYR A 29 7.69 1.30 -5.03
N VAL A 30 6.70 2.20 -5.10
CA VAL A 30 5.28 1.84 -5.13
C VAL A 30 4.99 0.87 -6.27
N MET A 31 5.54 1.11 -7.45
CA MET A 31 5.35 0.25 -8.62
C MET A 31 5.96 -1.16 -8.44
N ARG A 32 6.79 -1.36 -7.44
CA ARG A 32 7.42 -2.66 -7.16
C ARG A 32 6.65 -3.49 -6.14
N TRP A 33 5.82 -2.89 -5.30
CA TRP A 33 5.11 -3.64 -4.25
C TRP A 33 3.59 -3.53 -4.32
N TRP A 34 3.03 -2.52 -5.00
CA TRP A 34 1.59 -2.34 -5.07
C TRP A 34 0.95 -3.42 -5.95
N GLY A 35 0.03 -4.17 -5.36
CA GLY A 35 -0.67 -5.30 -5.98
C GLY A 35 -0.31 -6.63 -5.31
N PRO A 36 -1.31 -7.51 -5.11
CA PRO A 36 -1.07 -8.83 -4.51
C PRO A 36 -0.23 -9.72 -5.44
N ASP A 37 0.02 -10.96 -5.02
CA ASP A 37 0.80 -11.91 -5.80
C ASP A 37 0.29 -12.02 -7.24
N PHE A 38 1.23 -12.08 -8.19
CA PHE A 38 0.99 -12.16 -9.64
C PHE A 38 0.45 -10.88 -10.27
N PHE A 39 0.02 -9.90 -9.50
CA PHE A 39 -0.30 -8.57 -10.00
C PHE A 39 0.97 -7.76 -10.22
N THR A 40 0.90 -6.79 -11.13
CA THR A 40 1.95 -5.79 -11.35
C THR A 40 1.40 -4.39 -11.07
N SER A 41 2.26 -3.42 -10.93
CA SER A 41 1.86 -2.02 -10.82
C SER A 41 2.50 -1.24 -11.96
N PRO A 42 1.76 -0.99 -13.06
CA PRO A 42 2.34 -0.34 -14.24
C PRO A 42 2.52 1.16 -14.10
N SER A 43 1.86 1.80 -13.14
CA SER A 43 1.99 3.24 -12.93
C SER A 43 1.70 3.65 -11.49
N ALA A 44 2.40 4.68 -11.05
CA ALA A 44 2.13 5.37 -9.80
C ALA A 44 2.46 6.84 -10.01
N LYS A 45 1.43 7.69 -9.92
CA LYS A 45 1.59 9.15 -10.00
C LYS A 45 1.47 9.69 -8.59
N MET A 46 2.62 10.00 -8.00
CA MET A 46 2.67 10.41 -6.60
C MET A 46 2.61 11.92 -6.48
N ASP A 47 1.76 12.39 -5.58
CA ASP A 47 1.72 13.77 -5.10
C ASP A 47 1.73 13.71 -3.57
N PHE A 48 2.92 13.35 -3.04
CA PHE A 48 3.10 12.99 -1.64
C PHE A 48 3.30 14.24 -0.78
N ARG A 49 2.18 14.90 -0.49
CA ARG A 49 2.11 16.08 0.39
C ARG A 49 0.72 16.17 1.00
N GLU A 50 0.60 16.83 2.12
CA GLU A 50 -0.71 17.10 2.71
C GLU A 50 -1.57 17.88 1.70
N GLY A 51 -2.81 17.42 1.48
CA GLY A 51 -3.70 17.97 0.47
C GLY A 51 -3.46 17.44 -0.94
N GLY A 52 -2.38 16.70 -1.17
CA GLY A 52 -2.12 16.04 -2.46
C GLY A 52 -2.87 14.73 -2.58
N THR A 53 -2.94 14.21 -3.81
CA THR A 53 -3.57 12.91 -4.10
C THR A 53 -2.70 12.14 -5.07
N SER A 54 -2.29 10.93 -4.66
CA SER A 54 -1.58 10.00 -5.54
C SER A 54 -2.56 9.09 -6.24
N LEU A 55 -2.23 8.71 -7.48
CA LEU A 55 -2.99 7.76 -8.28
C LEU A 55 -2.13 6.55 -8.56
N VAL A 56 -2.53 5.41 -8.03
CA VAL A 56 -1.79 4.16 -8.16
C VAL A 56 -2.61 3.14 -8.95
N CYS A 57 -1.92 2.29 -9.69
CA CYS A 57 -2.55 1.28 -10.54
C CYS A 57 -1.97 -0.09 -10.24
N MET A 58 -2.85 -1.10 -10.15
CA MET A 58 -2.42 -2.49 -10.17
C MET A 58 -3.06 -3.19 -11.36
N ARG A 59 -2.33 -4.13 -11.95
CA ARG A 59 -2.77 -4.89 -13.12
C ARG A 59 -2.86 -6.35 -12.79
N ALA A 60 -4.05 -6.94 -13.01
CA ALA A 60 -4.26 -8.36 -12.83
C ALA A 60 -3.46 -9.16 -13.87
N PRO A 61 -3.03 -10.40 -13.55
CA PRO A 61 -2.40 -11.26 -14.53
C PRO A 61 -3.39 -11.63 -15.65
N LYS A 62 -2.86 -12.02 -16.82
CA LYS A 62 -3.67 -12.33 -18.01
C LYS A 62 -4.74 -13.39 -17.73
N ASN A 63 -4.41 -14.42 -16.95
CA ASN A 63 -5.35 -15.49 -16.60
C ASN A 63 -6.50 -15.02 -15.71
N LEU A 64 -6.40 -13.83 -15.11
CA LEU A 64 -7.47 -13.18 -14.35
C LEU A 64 -8.04 -11.96 -15.07
N GLY A 65 -7.85 -11.86 -16.38
CA GLY A 65 -8.44 -10.83 -17.22
C GLY A 65 -7.52 -9.66 -17.58
N GLY A 66 -6.36 -9.53 -16.96
CA GLY A 66 -5.38 -8.49 -17.29
C GLY A 66 -5.85 -7.05 -17.05
N ARG A 67 -6.91 -6.86 -16.24
CA ARG A 67 -7.51 -5.53 -16.00
C ARG A 67 -6.68 -4.67 -15.09
N ASP A 68 -6.70 -3.38 -15.36
CA ASP A 68 -6.11 -2.37 -14.49
C ASP A 68 -7.14 -1.91 -13.45
N MET A 69 -6.70 -1.80 -12.20
CA MET A 69 -7.49 -1.23 -11.11
C MET A 69 -6.74 -0.04 -10.54
N HIS A 70 -7.41 1.11 -10.51
CA HIS A 70 -6.83 2.35 -10.01
C HIS A 70 -7.35 2.68 -8.62
N SER A 71 -6.50 3.28 -7.81
CA SER A 71 -6.84 3.77 -6.48
C SER A 71 -6.24 5.15 -6.28
N THR A 72 -6.93 5.97 -5.50
CA THR A 72 -6.39 7.26 -5.06
C THR A 72 -6.06 7.23 -3.58
N TRP A 73 -4.95 7.88 -3.22
CA TRP A 73 -4.52 8.12 -1.84
C TRP A 73 -4.51 9.63 -1.63
N ALA A 74 -5.54 10.16 -0.98
CA ALA A 74 -5.66 11.59 -0.69
C ALA A 74 -5.10 11.86 0.70
N TYR A 75 -3.94 12.52 0.78
CA TYR A 75 -3.21 12.67 2.04
C TYR A 75 -3.85 13.73 2.92
N LYS A 76 -4.17 13.35 4.17
CA LYS A 76 -4.72 14.23 5.20
C LYS A 76 -3.64 14.75 6.14
N ARG A 77 -2.68 13.89 6.49
CA ARG A 77 -1.59 14.25 7.38
C ARG A 77 -0.35 13.43 7.06
N ILE A 78 0.78 14.12 6.97
CA ILE A 78 2.09 13.50 6.79
C ILE A 78 3.02 14.07 7.84
N VAL A 79 3.53 13.20 8.71
CA VAL A 79 4.58 13.55 9.68
C VAL A 79 5.82 12.77 9.27
N SER A 80 6.84 13.48 8.79
CA SER A 80 8.01 12.87 8.17
C SER A 80 8.63 11.77 9.03
N LEU A 81 8.82 10.60 8.43
CA LEU A 81 9.39 9.39 9.05
C LEU A 81 8.58 8.85 10.23
N GLN A 82 7.36 9.33 10.46
CA GLN A 82 6.53 8.90 11.58
C GLN A 82 5.19 8.35 11.16
N SER A 83 4.44 9.08 10.33
CA SER A 83 3.09 8.65 9.97
C SER A 83 2.59 9.25 8.67
N ILE A 84 1.71 8.49 8.03
CA ILE A 84 0.95 8.92 6.85
C ILE A 84 -0.51 8.60 7.12
N GLU A 85 -1.39 9.60 6.97
CA GLU A 85 -2.84 9.40 6.99
C GLU A 85 -3.40 9.80 5.64
N TYR A 86 -4.12 8.88 4.99
CA TYR A 86 -4.73 9.16 3.70
C TYR A 86 -6.11 8.54 3.59
N ILE A 87 -6.89 9.07 2.66
CA ILE A 87 -8.20 8.52 2.30
C ILE A 87 -8.04 7.72 1.02
N HIS A 88 -8.41 6.45 1.08
CA HIS A 88 -8.39 5.54 -0.05
C HIS A 88 -9.75 5.49 -0.73
N ASN A 89 -9.74 5.56 -2.06
CA ASN A 89 -10.90 5.26 -2.91
C ASN A 89 -10.46 4.47 -4.13
N LEU A 90 -11.34 3.62 -4.63
CA LEU A 90 -11.20 3.11 -5.99
C LEU A 90 -11.46 4.25 -6.97
N ALA A 91 -10.77 4.23 -8.10
CA ALA A 91 -10.79 5.33 -9.06
C ALA A 91 -10.78 4.82 -10.50
N ASP A 92 -11.07 5.71 -11.43
CA ASP A 92 -10.81 5.48 -12.84
C ASP A 92 -9.35 5.87 -13.18
N LYS A 93 -8.97 5.68 -14.43
CA LYS A 93 -7.60 5.97 -14.91
C LYS A 93 -7.21 7.44 -14.80
N ASP A 94 -8.18 8.33 -14.69
CA ASP A 94 -7.96 9.78 -14.59
C ASP A 94 -7.95 10.28 -13.14
N GLY A 95 -8.14 9.36 -12.19
CA GLY A 95 -8.13 9.68 -10.76
C GLY A 95 -9.47 10.13 -10.21
N ASN A 96 -10.55 9.99 -10.99
CA ASN A 96 -11.89 10.27 -10.50
C ASN A 96 -12.39 9.12 -9.65
N LYS A 97 -13.02 9.46 -8.52
CA LYS A 97 -13.58 8.46 -7.61
C LYS A 97 -14.59 7.58 -8.35
N ALA A 98 -14.42 6.27 -8.26
CA ALA A 98 -15.30 5.28 -8.87
C ALA A 98 -16.17 4.60 -7.82
N ASP A 99 -17.41 4.28 -8.19
CA ASP A 99 -18.29 3.46 -7.34
C ASP A 99 -17.76 2.03 -7.32
N PRO A 100 -17.42 1.47 -6.14
CA PRO A 100 -16.93 0.10 -6.06
C PRO A 100 -17.85 -0.94 -6.70
N ILE A 101 -19.16 -0.74 -6.68
CA ILE A 101 -20.13 -1.66 -7.27
C ILE A 101 -19.89 -1.78 -8.78
N THR A 102 -19.60 -0.68 -9.48
CA THR A 102 -19.32 -0.68 -10.91
C THR A 102 -18.04 -1.43 -11.27
N LEU A 103 -17.17 -1.67 -10.28
CA LEU A 103 -15.91 -2.40 -10.46
C LEU A 103 -16.00 -3.85 -9.95
N GLY A 104 -17.22 -4.32 -9.66
CA GLY A 104 -17.44 -5.69 -9.23
C GLY A 104 -17.25 -5.94 -7.74
N MET A 105 -17.12 -4.89 -6.94
CA MET A 105 -16.99 -5.02 -5.49
C MET A 105 -18.35 -5.12 -4.81
N PRO A 106 -18.42 -5.73 -3.61
CA PRO A 106 -19.67 -5.81 -2.87
C PRO A 106 -20.17 -4.43 -2.43
N PRO A 107 -21.49 -4.27 -2.15
CA PRO A 107 -22.06 -2.97 -1.79
C PRO A 107 -21.48 -2.33 -0.52
N ASP A 108 -20.93 -3.14 0.37
CA ASP A 108 -20.34 -2.68 1.62
C ASP A 108 -18.82 -2.44 1.53
N PHE A 109 -18.25 -2.48 0.32
CA PHE A 109 -16.86 -2.12 0.11
C PHE A 109 -16.63 -0.67 0.56
N PRO A 110 -15.59 -0.39 1.39
CA PRO A 110 -15.41 0.93 1.96
C PRO A 110 -15.19 2.02 0.90
N LYS A 111 -15.87 3.15 1.10
CA LYS A 111 -15.68 4.38 0.34
C LYS A 111 -15.08 5.41 1.30
N ASP A 112 -14.25 6.31 0.77
CA ASP A 112 -13.57 7.33 1.60
C ASP A 112 -12.93 6.69 2.82
N GLN A 113 -12.22 5.57 2.58
CA GLN A 113 -11.65 4.79 3.66
C GLN A 113 -10.43 5.48 4.25
N ARG A 114 -10.49 5.76 5.55
CA ARG A 114 -9.32 6.26 6.27
C ARG A 114 -8.29 5.15 6.39
N ASN A 115 -7.04 5.45 6.03
CA ASN A 115 -5.91 4.56 6.20
C ASN A 115 -4.79 5.30 6.91
N THR A 116 -4.07 4.60 7.78
CA THR A 116 -2.87 5.15 8.41
C THR A 116 -1.71 4.19 8.26
N VAL A 117 -0.51 4.75 8.12
CA VAL A 117 0.73 3.99 8.15
C VAL A 117 1.63 4.66 9.18
N THR A 118 2.12 3.91 10.14
CA THR A 118 3.03 4.43 11.17
C THR A 118 4.37 3.72 11.09
N PHE A 119 5.43 4.41 11.48
CA PHE A 119 6.81 3.95 11.36
C PHE A 119 7.54 4.17 12.68
N GLU A 120 8.30 3.16 13.12
CA GLU A 120 9.06 3.22 14.36
C GLU A 120 10.38 2.47 14.20
N ILE A 121 11.47 3.10 14.61
CA ILE A 121 12.79 2.44 14.66
C ILE A 121 12.78 1.48 15.84
N VAL A 122 13.03 0.18 15.58
CA VAL A 122 13.01 -0.86 16.63
C VAL A 122 14.35 -1.58 16.80
N GLY A 123 15.39 -1.14 16.11
CA GLY A 123 16.73 -1.70 16.20
C GLY A 123 17.63 -1.14 15.10
N ASP A 124 18.88 -1.59 15.07
CA ASP A 124 19.83 -1.17 14.02
C ASP A 124 19.33 -1.61 12.65
N ASN A 125 19.04 -0.62 11.77
CA ASN A 125 18.47 -0.86 10.45
C ASN A 125 17.21 -1.73 10.50
N LYS A 126 16.39 -1.57 11.56
CA LYS A 126 15.12 -2.26 11.69
C LYS A 126 14.00 -1.26 11.95
N THR A 127 12.97 -1.37 11.15
CA THR A 127 11.81 -0.47 11.21
C THR A 127 10.54 -1.28 11.36
N GLN A 128 9.75 -0.94 12.37
CA GLN A 128 8.40 -1.46 12.51
C GLN A 128 7.42 -0.54 11.79
N MET A 129 6.58 -1.12 10.96
CA MET A 129 5.56 -0.39 10.21
C MET A 129 4.21 -1.01 10.52
N THR A 130 3.21 -0.17 10.79
CA THR A 130 1.84 -0.62 11.01
C THR A 130 0.93 0.07 10.01
N VAL A 131 0.17 -0.74 9.24
CA VAL A 131 -0.86 -0.26 8.34
C VAL A 131 -2.20 -0.53 8.98
N THR A 132 -3.06 0.48 9.05
CA THR A 132 -4.44 0.34 9.53
C THR A 132 -5.39 0.83 8.46
N GLU A 133 -6.31 -0.04 8.06
CA GLU A 133 -7.43 0.28 7.17
C GLU A 133 -8.70 0.26 8.01
N TYR A 134 -9.37 1.40 8.13
CA TYR A 134 -10.49 1.55 9.04
C TYR A 134 -11.83 1.22 8.38
N GLY A 135 -12.74 0.68 9.16
CA GLY A 135 -14.15 0.58 8.77
C GLY A 135 -14.49 -0.47 7.73
N TRP A 136 -13.78 -1.59 7.73
CA TRP A 136 -14.19 -2.75 6.95
C TRP A 136 -15.45 -3.39 7.54
N THR A 137 -16.31 -3.90 6.68
CA THR A 137 -17.37 -4.81 7.13
C THR A 137 -16.75 -6.19 7.36
N GLU A 138 -16.99 -6.76 8.54
CA GLU A 138 -16.55 -8.12 8.85
C GLU A 138 -17.06 -9.10 7.79
N GLY A 139 -16.19 -9.92 7.21
CA GLY A 139 -16.55 -10.91 6.22
C GLY A 139 -15.44 -11.24 5.23
N GLN A 140 -15.84 -11.91 4.15
CA GLN A 140 -14.90 -12.45 3.15
C GLN A 140 -14.06 -11.36 2.47
N MET A 141 -14.66 -10.21 2.13
CA MET A 141 -13.93 -9.15 1.43
C MET A 141 -12.80 -8.57 2.29
N MET A 142 -13.06 -8.38 3.57
CA MET A 142 -12.03 -7.94 4.51
C MET A 142 -10.87 -8.95 4.58
N GLU A 143 -11.19 -10.25 4.66
CA GLU A 143 -10.17 -11.30 4.71
C GLU A 143 -9.34 -11.36 3.42
N LEU A 144 -9.97 -11.20 2.25
CA LEU A 144 -9.28 -11.15 0.97
C LEU A 144 -8.37 -9.92 0.88
N SER A 145 -8.84 -8.78 1.39
CA SER A 145 -8.06 -7.55 1.39
C SER A 145 -6.86 -7.65 2.32
N LYS A 146 -7.03 -8.29 3.47
CA LYS A 146 -5.93 -8.57 4.39
C LYS A 146 -4.86 -9.45 3.73
N MET A 147 -5.27 -10.53 3.08
CA MET A 147 -4.36 -11.43 2.39
C MET A 147 -3.61 -10.69 1.28
N GLY A 148 -4.31 -9.88 0.48
CA GLY A 148 -3.72 -9.09 -0.58
C GLY A 148 -2.70 -8.08 -0.06
N LEU A 149 -3.01 -7.40 1.04
CA LEU A 149 -2.09 -6.46 1.65
C LEU A 149 -0.85 -7.17 2.20
N GLU A 150 -1.01 -8.31 2.85
CA GLU A 150 0.14 -9.11 3.32
C GLU A 150 1.06 -9.50 2.16
N GLN A 151 0.51 -9.87 1.02
CA GLN A 151 1.28 -10.18 -0.18
C GLN A 151 2.02 -8.95 -0.73
N CYS A 152 1.38 -7.78 -0.72
CA CYS A 152 2.03 -6.52 -1.07
C CYS A 152 3.23 -6.25 -0.15
N LEU A 153 3.06 -6.44 1.14
CA LEU A 153 4.12 -6.21 2.13
C LEU A 153 5.26 -7.23 2.01
N ASN A 154 4.98 -8.44 1.55
CA ASN A 154 6.04 -9.40 1.22
C ASN A 154 6.90 -8.89 0.06
N LYS A 155 6.28 -8.29 -0.96
CA LYS A 155 7.02 -7.66 -2.07
C LYS A 155 7.85 -6.47 -1.58
N MET A 156 7.30 -5.68 -0.66
CA MET A 156 8.02 -4.56 -0.05
C MET A 156 9.26 -5.06 0.69
N ALA A 157 9.13 -6.11 1.48
CA ALA A 157 10.26 -6.73 2.18
C ALA A 157 11.35 -7.19 1.20
N ALA A 158 10.97 -7.72 0.05
CA ALA A 158 11.92 -8.17 -0.98
C ALA A 158 12.72 -7.00 -1.58
N ILE A 159 12.15 -5.81 -1.67
CA ILE A 159 12.87 -4.62 -2.13
C ILE A 159 14.05 -4.32 -1.19
N PHE A 160 13.80 -4.34 0.11
CA PHE A 160 14.82 -4.03 1.11
C PHE A 160 15.92 -5.11 1.17
N ALA A 161 15.55 -6.36 1.00
CA ALA A 161 16.52 -7.47 0.96
C ALA A 161 17.50 -7.31 -0.22
N LYS A 162 17.00 -6.91 -1.41
CA LYS A 162 17.85 -6.65 -2.58
C LYS A 162 18.80 -5.47 -2.35
N SER A 163 18.32 -4.40 -1.71
CA SER A 163 19.15 -3.24 -1.37
C SER A 163 20.30 -3.60 -0.46
N GLN A 164 20.06 -4.43 0.57
CA GLN A 164 21.09 -4.90 1.50
C GLN A 164 22.16 -5.74 0.80
N VAL A 165 21.74 -6.68 -0.08
CA VAL A 165 22.68 -7.51 -0.85
C VAL A 165 23.57 -6.64 -1.74
N HIS A 166 23.00 -5.60 -2.35
CA HIS A 166 23.76 -4.67 -3.19
C HIS A 166 24.81 -3.90 -2.36
N PHE A 167 24.46 -3.45 -1.17
CA PHE A 167 25.38 -2.76 -0.25
C PHE A 167 26.52 -3.67 0.23
N SER A 168 26.26 -4.92 0.54
CA SER A 168 27.28 -5.86 1.00
C SER A 168 28.29 -6.21 -0.09
N HIS A 169 27.90 -6.20 -1.37
CA HIS A 169 28.82 -6.39 -2.50
C HIS A 169 29.71 -5.17 -2.76
N GLY A 170 29.23 -3.96 -2.45
CA GLY A 170 30.02 -2.73 -2.59
C GLY A 170 31.11 -2.54 -1.56
N ARG A 171 31.15 -3.34 -0.50
CA ARG A 171 32.16 -3.26 0.56
C ARG A 171 33.33 -4.25 0.41
N ARG A 172 33.38 -5.02 -0.66
CA ARG A 172 34.42 -6.02 -0.93
C ARG A 172 35.47 -5.51 -1.91
N THR A 173 35.87 -4.26 -1.79
CA THR A 173 37.05 -3.71 -2.51
C THR A 173 38.21 -3.60 -1.56
#